data_1b514c94d390c0e29bf3a610c64e86d0
#
_entry.id   1b514c94d390c0e29bf3a610c64e86d0
#
_cell.length_a   1.000
_cell.length_b   1.000
_cell.length_c   1.000
_cell.angle_alpha   90.00
_cell.angle_beta   90.00
_cell.angle_gamma   90.00
#
_symmetry.space_group_name_H-M   'P 1'
#
loop_
_entity.id
_entity.type
_entity.pdbx_description
1 polymer ?
#
loop_
_entity_poly.entity_id
_entity_poly.type
_entity_poly.pdbx_seq_one_letter_code
_entity_poly.pdbx_strand_id
1 'polypeptide(L)'
;MIDKDRLGFVIGDVSGKGVPAAIFMAVSRTLIRATALKGIGAGECMSYVNNLLCNESVSSMFVTVFYAILNIRTGVVEYSNAGHNPPYLMRTNGEISEIEKTGGIVLGALEDYEFKSNSVKLEPGESIFMFTDGVTEAFNAADDLYSEERLVELLKQLCGKDLKDVVDAVNKDVEFYSTGVPQSDDITILSIKYRNPE
;
A
#
# COMPACT_ATOMS: atom_id res chain seq x y z
N MET A 1 -14.38 -8.16 0.08
CA MET A 1 -14.24 -9.47 -0.62
C MET A 1 -14.51 -9.25 -2.10
N ILE A 2 -13.71 -9.85 -2.97
CA ILE A 2 -13.95 -9.96 -4.41
C ILE A 2 -14.94 -11.10 -4.65
N ASP A 3 -14.67 -12.24 -4.05
CA ASP A 3 -15.56 -13.39 -3.99
C ASP A 3 -15.42 -14.12 -2.63
N LYS A 4 -15.88 -15.36 -2.54
CA LYS A 4 -15.89 -16.14 -1.28
C LYS A 4 -14.49 -16.47 -0.75
N ASP A 5 -13.47 -16.52 -1.62
CA ASP A 5 -12.13 -16.98 -1.30
C ASP A 5 -11.06 -15.88 -1.50
N ARG A 6 -11.41 -14.74 -2.13
CA ARG A 6 -10.47 -13.68 -2.48
C ARG A 6 -10.82 -12.35 -1.82
N LEU A 7 -9.86 -11.81 -1.08
CA LEU A 7 -9.90 -10.47 -0.49
C LEU A 7 -9.01 -9.53 -1.29
N GLY A 8 -9.60 -8.51 -1.93
CA GLY A 8 -8.84 -7.39 -2.49
C GLY A 8 -8.57 -6.32 -1.44
N PHE A 9 -7.34 -5.80 -1.40
CA PHE A 9 -6.97 -4.67 -0.58
C PHE A 9 -6.04 -3.73 -1.35
N VAL A 10 -6.06 -2.46 -0.99
CA VAL A 10 -5.39 -1.40 -1.71
C VAL A 10 -4.95 -0.29 -0.76
N ILE A 11 -3.76 0.25 -1.00
CA ILE A 11 -3.28 1.50 -0.45
C ILE A 11 -2.79 2.36 -1.60
N GLY A 12 -2.91 3.67 -1.49
CA GLY A 12 -2.45 4.58 -2.52
C GLY A 12 -2.37 6.00 -2.01
N ASP A 13 -1.63 6.81 -2.74
CA ASP A 13 -1.49 8.23 -2.48
C ASP A 13 -1.62 9.03 -3.78
N VAL A 14 -2.33 10.16 -3.74
CA VAL A 14 -2.63 10.98 -4.91
C VAL A 14 -1.71 12.19 -4.98
N SER A 15 -1.23 12.50 -6.18
CA SER A 15 -0.45 13.72 -6.40
C SER A 15 -1.26 14.99 -6.12
N GLY A 16 -0.62 15.95 -5.43
CA GLY A 16 -1.24 17.24 -5.10
C GLY A 16 -2.11 17.19 -3.86
N LYS A 17 -2.90 18.23 -3.62
CA LYS A 17 -3.72 18.39 -2.41
C LYS A 17 -4.99 19.19 -2.68
N GLY A 18 -5.90 19.16 -1.69
CA GLY A 18 -7.16 19.89 -1.76
C GLY A 18 -8.24 19.15 -2.55
N VAL A 19 -9.26 19.90 -2.99
CA VAL A 19 -10.48 19.32 -3.60
C VAL A 19 -10.21 18.50 -4.87
N PRO A 20 -9.35 18.95 -5.81
CA PRO A 20 -9.05 18.15 -7.01
C PRO A 20 -8.44 16.79 -6.66
N ALA A 21 -7.46 16.74 -5.74
CA ALA A 21 -6.82 15.52 -5.29
C ALA A 21 -7.83 14.57 -4.61
N ALA A 22 -8.68 15.10 -3.74
CA ALA A 22 -9.72 14.30 -3.08
C ALA A 22 -10.72 13.68 -4.07
N ILE A 23 -11.12 14.43 -5.11
CA ILE A 23 -12.00 13.90 -6.18
C ILE A 23 -11.27 12.81 -6.97
N PHE A 24 -10.02 13.04 -7.37
CA PHE A 24 -9.24 12.06 -8.13
C PHE A 24 -9.01 10.77 -7.32
N MET A 25 -8.73 10.88 -6.02
CA MET A 25 -8.63 9.74 -5.11
C MET A 25 -9.97 8.97 -5.03
N ALA A 26 -11.09 9.66 -4.89
CA ALA A 26 -12.41 9.03 -4.82
C ALA A 26 -12.76 8.28 -6.11
N VAL A 27 -12.43 8.87 -7.28
CA VAL A 27 -12.60 8.23 -8.61
C VAL A 27 -11.68 7.01 -8.71
N SER A 28 -10.39 7.15 -8.43
CA SER A 28 -9.41 6.07 -8.49
C SER A 28 -9.82 4.88 -7.63
N ARG A 29 -10.17 5.14 -6.36
CA ARG A 29 -10.67 4.12 -5.43
C ARG A 29 -11.93 3.42 -5.98
N THR A 30 -12.85 4.17 -6.56
CA THR A 30 -14.11 3.64 -7.08
C THR A 30 -13.87 2.75 -8.30
N LEU A 31 -13.00 3.18 -9.22
CA LEU A 31 -12.61 2.42 -10.42
C LEU A 31 -11.88 1.12 -10.05
N ILE A 32 -10.90 1.19 -9.12
CA ILE A 32 -10.19 0.00 -8.64
C ILE A 32 -11.19 -1.00 -8.03
N ARG A 33 -12.07 -0.54 -7.15
CA ARG A 33 -13.07 -1.42 -6.51
C ARG A 33 -14.01 -2.05 -7.52
N ALA A 34 -14.55 -1.27 -8.45
CA ALA A 34 -15.49 -1.76 -9.47
C ALA A 34 -14.81 -2.78 -10.40
N THR A 35 -13.56 -2.52 -10.77
CA THR A 35 -12.77 -3.40 -11.66
C THR A 35 -12.37 -4.69 -10.94
N ALA A 36 -11.95 -4.61 -9.67
CA ALA A 36 -11.62 -5.75 -8.84
C ALA A 36 -12.77 -6.77 -8.73
N LEU A 37 -14.01 -6.29 -8.67
CA LEU A 37 -15.22 -7.14 -8.61
C LEU A 37 -15.45 -7.96 -9.90
N LYS A 38 -14.77 -7.67 -11.01
CA LYS A 38 -14.76 -8.51 -12.21
C LYS A 38 -13.96 -9.81 -12.01
N GLY A 39 -13.19 -9.92 -10.91
CA GLY A 39 -12.42 -11.11 -10.57
C GLY A 39 -11.15 -11.34 -11.39
N ILE A 40 -10.69 -10.32 -12.11
CA ILE A 40 -9.43 -10.34 -12.89
C ILE A 40 -8.20 -10.21 -11.99
N GLY A 41 -7.01 -10.50 -12.54
CA GLY A 41 -5.74 -10.41 -11.82
C GLY A 41 -5.33 -8.99 -11.43
N ALA A 42 -4.36 -8.87 -10.53
CA ALA A 42 -3.95 -7.57 -9.99
C ALA A 42 -3.38 -6.64 -11.08
N GLY A 43 -2.48 -7.12 -11.92
CA GLY A 43 -1.89 -6.33 -13.01
C GLY A 43 -2.91 -5.93 -14.07
N GLU A 44 -3.79 -6.86 -14.47
CA GLU A 44 -4.86 -6.58 -15.43
C GLU A 44 -5.83 -5.52 -14.89
N CYS A 45 -6.19 -5.60 -13.59
CA CYS A 45 -7.00 -4.60 -12.92
C CYS A 45 -6.35 -3.21 -12.98
N MET A 46 -5.05 -3.13 -12.68
CA MET A 46 -4.30 -1.87 -12.70
C MET A 46 -4.19 -1.29 -14.10
N SER A 47 -3.91 -2.12 -15.13
CA SER A 47 -3.85 -1.69 -16.53
C SER A 47 -5.19 -1.13 -17.01
N TYR A 48 -6.28 -1.81 -16.67
CA TYR A 48 -7.62 -1.34 -17.03
C TYR A 48 -7.97 -0.01 -16.35
N VAL A 49 -7.70 0.11 -15.05
CA VAL A 49 -7.97 1.35 -14.28
C VAL A 49 -7.08 2.50 -14.76
N ASN A 50 -5.81 2.23 -15.07
CA ASN A 50 -4.90 3.22 -15.62
C ASN A 50 -5.47 3.89 -16.89
N ASN A 51 -5.94 3.08 -17.84
CA ASN A 51 -6.51 3.61 -19.09
C ASN A 51 -7.77 4.44 -18.84
N LEU A 52 -8.63 4.04 -17.89
CA LEU A 52 -9.78 4.85 -17.51
C LEU A 52 -9.36 6.20 -16.92
N LEU A 53 -8.35 6.22 -16.05
CA LEU A 53 -7.84 7.45 -15.44
C LEU A 53 -7.16 8.37 -16.46
N CYS A 54 -6.39 7.83 -17.40
CA CYS A 54 -5.78 8.61 -18.49
C CYS A 54 -6.82 9.30 -19.37
N ASN A 55 -7.91 8.62 -19.71
CA ASN A 55 -9.00 9.16 -20.54
C ASN A 55 -9.86 10.23 -19.84
N GLU A 56 -10.01 10.14 -18.52
CA GLU A 56 -10.82 11.07 -17.71
C GLU A 56 -9.99 12.28 -17.22
N SER A 57 -8.67 12.22 -17.28
CA SER A 57 -7.79 13.20 -16.67
C SER A 57 -7.67 14.48 -17.51
N VAL A 58 -8.38 15.53 -17.11
CA VAL A 58 -8.22 16.92 -17.62
C VAL A 58 -7.01 17.61 -16.96
N SER A 59 -6.42 17.03 -15.93
CA SER A 59 -5.31 17.56 -15.13
C SER A 59 -4.19 16.53 -15.07
N SER A 60 -2.93 16.97 -15.02
CA SER A 60 -1.72 16.12 -14.87
C SER A 60 -1.65 15.39 -13.53
N MET A 61 -2.78 14.90 -13.02
CA MET A 61 -2.89 14.20 -11.74
C MET A 61 -2.63 12.71 -11.94
N PHE A 62 -1.97 12.13 -10.98
CA PHE A 62 -1.69 10.71 -10.91
C PHE A 62 -1.87 10.19 -9.48
N VAL A 63 -1.92 8.89 -9.33
CA VAL A 63 -1.98 8.23 -8.03
C VAL A 63 -0.99 7.07 -7.98
N THR A 64 -0.23 7.00 -6.87
CA THR A 64 0.55 5.82 -6.53
C THR A 64 -0.37 4.79 -5.91
N VAL A 65 -0.26 3.52 -6.31
CA VAL A 65 -1.13 2.46 -5.80
C VAL A 65 -0.37 1.15 -5.62
N PHE A 66 -0.54 0.52 -4.47
CA PHE A 66 -0.29 -0.90 -4.30
C PHE A 66 -1.63 -1.62 -4.16
N TYR A 67 -1.93 -2.51 -5.09
CA TYR A 67 -3.15 -3.33 -5.10
C TYR A 67 -2.80 -4.80 -5.01
N ALA A 68 -3.51 -5.53 -4.14
CA ALA A 68 -3.28 -6.95 -3.92
C ALA A 68 -4.57 -7.74 -3.70
N ILE A 69 -4.49 -9.04 -4.02
CA ILE A 69 -5.56 -10.02 -3.92
C ILE A 69 -5.04 -11.19 -3.07
N LEU A 70 -5.51 -11.30 -1.84
CA LEU A 70 -5.24 -12.45 -0.98
C LEU A 70 -6.25 -13.58 -1.23
N ASN A 71 -5.75 -14.75 -1.56
CA ASN A 71 -6.54 -15.98 -1.46
C ASN A 71 -6.53 -16.44 0.01
N ILE A 72 -7.67 -16.31 0.68
CA ILE A 72 -7.78 -16.58 2.12
C ILE A 72 -7.65 -18.07 2.47
N ARG A 73 -7.76 -19.00 1.50
CA ARG A 73 -7.56 -20.41 1.75
C ARG A 73 -6.12 -20.85 1.65
N THR A 74 -5.36 -20.24 0.72
CA THR A 74 -4.00 -20.69 0.40
C THR A 74 -2.92 -19.79 0.98
N GLY A 75 -3.27 -18.56 1.39
CA GLY A 75 -2.32 -17.53 1.81
C GLY A 75 -1.56 -16.87 0.65
N VAL A 76 -1.86 -17.23 -0.61
CA VAL A 76 -1.22 -16.61 -1.77
C VAL A 76 -1.78 -15.21 -1.97
N VAL A 77 -0.88 -14.24 -2.08
CA VAL A 77 -1.17 -12.83 -2.39
C VAL A 77 -0.63 -12.52 -3.76
N GLU A 78 -1.49 -12.31 -4.74
CA GLU A 78 -1.14 -11.72 -6.03
C GLU A 78 -1.20 -10.21 -5.90
N TYR A 79 -0.21 -9.48 -6.42
CA TYR A 79 -0.15 -8.02 -6.28
C TYR A 79 0.45 -7.34 -7.51
N SER A 80 0.14 -6.05 -7.63
CA SER A 80 0.75 -5.13 -8.59
C SER A 80 1.02 -3.79 -7.91
N ASN A 81 2.16 -3.18 -8.22
CA ASN A 81 2.58 -1.90 -7.67
C ASN A 81 2.70 -0.85 -8.78
N ALA A 82 1.92 0.20 -8.66
CA ALA A 82 1.92 1.36 -9.53
C ALA A 82 2.61 2.55 -8.85
N GLY A 83 3.93 2.45 -8.67
CA GLY A 83 4.78 3.53 -8.15
C GLY A 83 4.59 3.84 -6.65
N HIS A 84 3.91 2.99 -5.89
CA HIS A 84 3.74 3.17 -4.45
C HIS A 84 4.93 2.59 -3.67
N ASN A 85 5.14 3.06 -2.42
CA ASN A 85 6.15 2.52 -1.51
C ASN A 85 5.99 0.99 -1.41
N PRO A 86 7.08 0.21 -1.57
CA PRO A 86 6.98 -1.23 -1.47
C PRO A 86 6.57 -1.64 -0.03
N PRO A 87 5.55 -2.50 0.12
CA PRO A 87 5.18 -3.03 1.43
C PRO A 87 6.28 -3.87 2.05
N TYR A 88 6.27 -3.98 3.37
CA TYR A 88 7.10 -4.92 4.12
C TYR A 88 6.34 -6.22 4.41
N LEU A 89 7.00 -7.34 4.13
CA LEU A 89 6.58 -8.66 4.54
C LEU A 89 7.16 -8.94 5.93
N MET A 90 6.29 -9.22 6.89
CA MET A 90 6.66 -9.53 8.27
C MET A 90 6.49 -11.03 8.51
N ARG A 91 7.59 -11.77 8.58
CA ARG A 91 7.62 -13.20 8.81
C ARG A 91 7.52 -13.53 10.30
N THR A 92 7.00 -14.70 10.62
CA THR A 92 6.86 -15.15 12.03
C THR A 92 8.19 -15.38 12.73
N ASN A 93 9.29 -15.58 11.97
CA ASN A 93 10.65 -15.72 12.49
C ASN A 93 11.33 -14.37 12.83
N GLY A 94 10.64 -13.25 12.62
CA GLY A 94 11.18 -11.90 12.85
C GLY A 94 11.87 -11.26 11.64
N GLU A 95 11.92 -11.96 10.51
CA GLU A 95 12.44 -11.40 9.27
C GLU A 95 11.48 -10.37 8.70
N ILE A 96 12.02 -9.20 8.34
CA ILE A 96 11.31 -8.13 7.63
C ILE A 96 12.02 -7.93 6.30
N SER A 97 11.25 -8.02 5.22
CA SER A 97 11.77 -7.81 3.87
C SER A 97 10.77 -7.02 3.02
N GLU A 98 11.26 -6.21 2.10
CA GLU A 98 10.38 -5.61 1.09
C GLU A 98 9.77 -6.69 0.20
N ILE A 99 8.52 -6.46 -0.22
CA ILE A 99 7.89 -7.23 -1.29
C ILE A 99 8.58 -6.87 -2.62
N GLU A 100 8.83 -7.87 -3.45
CA GLU A 100 9.50 -7.70 -4.75
C GLU A 100 8.72 -6.71 -5.65
N LYS A 101 9.44 -5.74 -6.24
CA LYS A 101 8.83 -4.70 -7.09
C LYS A 101 8.33 -5.29 -8.41
N THR A 102 7.15 -4.89 -8.85
CA THR A 102 6.61 -5.29 -10.17
C THR A 102 7.04 -4.36 -11.30
N GLY A 103 7.69 -3.22 -10.97
CA GLY A 103 8.24 -2.28 -11.95
C GLY A 103 7.21 -1.36 -12.60
N GLY A 104 6.06 -1.12 -11.95
CA GLY A 104 5.00 -0.24 -12.46
C GLY A 104 5.31 1.27 -12.28
N ILE A 105 4.72 2.10 -13.16
CA ILE A 105 4.65 3.56 -13.03
C ILE A 105 3.39 3.95 -12.25
N VAL A 106 3.22 5.24 -11.95
CA VAL A 106 2.00 5.75 -11.30
C VAL A 106 0.77 5.63 -12.21
N LEU A 107 -0.43 5.41 -11.67
CA LEU A 107 -1.67 5.34 -12.44
C LEU A 107 -2.09 6.72 -12.96
N GLY A 108 -2.58 6.75 -14.20
CA GLY A 108 -3.03 7.97 -14.88
C GLY A 108 -1.93 8.74 -15.60
N ALA A 109 -0.67 8.22 -15.64
CA ALA A 109 0.45 8.91 -16.25
C ALA A 109 0.69 8.54 -17.74
N LEU A 110 0.45 7.30 -18.11
CA LEU A 110 0.72 6.81 -19.47
C LEU A 110 -0.36 5.81 -19.89
N GLU A 111 -1.08 6.17 -20.97
CA GLU A 111 -2.09 5.29 -21.57
C GLU A 111 -1.44 4.02 -22.13
N ASP A 112 -2.19 2.93 -22.15
CA ASP A 112 -1.78 1.60 -22.63
C ASP A 112 -0.55 0.99 -21.92
N TYR A 113 -0.22 1.47 -20.71
CA TYR A 113 0.84 0.85 -19.92
C TYR A 113 0.34 -0.47 -19.30
N GLU A 114 1.08 -1.55 -19.57
CA GLU A 114 0.77 -2.89 -19.03
C GLU A 114 1.43 -3.10 -17.66
N PHE A 115 0.61 -3.15 -16.61
CA PHE A 115 1.07 -3.45 -15.25
C PHE A 115 1.26 -4.95 -15.06
N LYS A 116 2.40 -5.33 -14.50
CA LYS A 116 2.73 -6.74 -14.18
C LYS A 116 2.23 -7.10 -12.78
N SER A 117 1.85 -8.37 -12.62
CA SER A 117 1.63 -8.98 -11.31
C SER A 117 2.86 -9.76 -10.86
N ASN A 118 3.01 -9.86 -9.53
CA ASN A 118 3.86 -10.85 -8.88
C ASN A 118 3.04 -11.51 -7.76
N SER A 119 3.58 -12.51 -7.09
CA SER A 119 2.90 -13.19 -5.99
C SER A 119 3.85 -13.53 -4.85
N VAL A 120 3.33 -13.48 -3.63
CA VAL A 120 4.00 -13.95 -2.43
C VAL A 120 3.05 -14.85 -1.64
N LYS A 121 3.59 -15.86 -0.99
CA LYS A 121 2.82 -16.71 -0.09
C LYS A 121 3.04 -16.26 1.34
N LEU A 122 1.93 -16.05 2.06
CA LEU A 122 1.90 -15.84 3.50
C LEU A 122 1.65 -17.17 4.19
N GLU A 123 2.48 -17.50 5.16
CA GLU A 123 2.19 -18.56 6.11
C GLU A 123 1.32 -18.00 7.26
N PRO A 124 0.56 -18.86 7.96
CA PRO A 124 -0.28 -18.41 9.07
C PRO A 124 0.51 -17.63 10.13
N GLY A 125 0.01 -16.46 10.49
CA GLY A 125 0.67 -15.54 11.42
C GLY A 125 1.53 -14.47 10.76
N GLU A 126 1.86 -14.61 9.48
CA GLU A 126 2.60 -13.60 8.71
C GLU A 126 1.70 -12.46 8.26
N SER A 127 2.30 -11.31 8.02
CA SER A 127 1.57 -10.10 7.64
C SER A 127 2.30 -9.28 6.59
N ILE A 128 1.53 -8.47 5.88
CA ILE A 128 2.01 -7.42 4.98
C ILE A 128 1.73 -6.07 5.67
N PHE A 129 2.74 -5.25 5.81
CA PHE A 129 2.67 -3.90 6.33
C PHE A 129 2.85 -2.91 5.17
N MET A 130 1.86 -2.05 4.97
CA MET A 130 1.81 -1.05 3.90
C MET A 130 1.70 0.33 4.51
N PHE A 131 2.32 1.32 3.88
CA PHE A 131 2.36 2.69 4.38
C PHE A 131 2.54 3.68 3.22
N THR A 132 2.12 4.93 3.43
CA THR A 132 2.46 6.06 2.55
C THR A 132 3.78 6.69 2.98
N ASP A 133 4.45 7.40 2.07
CA ASP A 133 5.72 8.09 2.28
C ASP A 133 5.70 9.09 3.44
N GLY A 134 4.52 9.64 3.78
CA GLY A 134 4.33 10.46 4.99
C GLY A 134 4.82 9.81 6.29
N VAL A 135 4.98 8.47 6.34
CA VAL A 135 5.62 7.78 7.46
C VAL A 135 7.13 7.98 7.46
N THR A 136 7.79 7.67 6.33
CA THR A 136 9.26 7.66 6.22
C THR A 136 9.85 9.04 5.97
N GLU A 137 9.06 9.95 5.43
CA GLU A 137 9.41 11.35 5.15
C GLU A 137 8.98 12.32 6.26
N ALA A 138 8.51 11.82 7.40
CA ALA A 138 8.30 12.66 8.59
C ALA A 138 9.63 13.23 9.08
N PHE A 139 9.64 14.55 9.39
CA PHE A 139 10.84 15.26 9.83
C PHE A 139 10.89 15.43 11.36
N ASN A 140 12.10 15.47 11.91
CA ASN A 140 12.34 15.94 13.26
C ASN A 140 12.73 17.44 13.26
N ALA A 141 12.95 18.01 14.43
CA ALA A 141 13.33 19.42 14.59
C ALA A 141 14.74 19.76 14.04
N ALA A 142 15.54 18.77 13.64
CA ALA A 142 16.85 18.93 13.00
C ALA A 142 16.80 18.73 11.49
N ASP A 143 15.60 18.63 10.90
CA ASP A 143 15.33 18.35 9.48
C ASP A 143 15.83 16.95 9.03
N ASP A 144 16.00 15.98 9.95
CA ASP A 144 16.27 14.61 9.58
C ASP A 144 14.99 13.84 9.30
N LEU A 145 15.01 12.96 8.27
CA LEU A 145 13.90 12.08 7.93
C LEU A 145 13.77 10.92 8.93
N TYR A 146 12.54 10.47 9.18
CA TYR A 146 12.26 9.27 9.96
C TYR A 146 12.95 8.02 9.38
N SER A 147 12.92 7.89 8.09
CA SER A 147 13.56 6.91 7.21
C SER A 147 12.99 5.48 7.25
N GLU A 148 13.27 4.73 6.18
CA GLU A 148 12.88 3.33 6.05
C GLU A 148 13.63 2.44 7.04
N GLU A 149 14.90 2.72 7.30
CA GLU A 149 15.75 1.96 8.24
C GLU A 149 15.15 1.96 9.65
N ARG A 150 14.72 3.15 10.12
CA ARG A 150 14.07 3.28 11.43
C ARG A 150 12.76 2.52 11.48
N LEU A 151 11.93 2.62 10.42
CA LEU A 151 10.68 1.87 10.32
C LEU A 151 10.94 0.36 10.42
N VAL A 152 11.89 -0.16 9.64
CA VAL A 152 12.24 -1.58 9.63
C VAL A 152 12.74 -2.06 11.01
N GLU A 153 13.57 -1.26 11.69
CA GLU A 153 14.04 -1.61 13.04
C GLU A 153 12.88 -1.68 14.04
N LEU A 154 11.94 -0.74 13.97
CA LEU A 154 10.74 -0.77 14.81
C LEU A 154 9.88 -2.00 14.49
N LEU A 155 9.62 -2.29 13.22
CA LEU A 155 8.82 -3.45 12.79
C LEU A 155 9.43 -4.78 13.28
N LYS A 156 10.77 -4.92 13.29
CA LYS A 156 11.45 -6.10 13.86
C LYS A 156 11.14 -6.29 15.34
N GLN A 157 11.08 -5.20 16.11
CA GLN A 157 10.76 -5.24 17.55
C GLN A 157 9.28 -5.57 17.81
N LEU A 158 8.41 -5.29 16.83
CA LEU A 158 6.98 -5.51 16.90
C LEU A 158 6.53 -6.85 16.30
N CYS A 159 7.48 -7.66 15.82
CA CYS A 159 7.17 -8.96 15.25
C CYS A 159 6.40 -9.84 16.24
N GLY A 160 5.35 -10.51 15.76
CA GLY A 160 4.47 -11.35 16.58
C GLY A 160 3.39 -10.61 17.37
N LYS A 161 3.41 -9.28 17.44
CA LYS A 161 2.35 -8.48 18.07
C LYS A 161 1.05 -8.51 17.27
N ASP A 162 -0.04 -8.10 17.91
CA ASP A 162 -1.30 -7.87 17.20
C ASP A 162 -1.17 -6.68 16.22
N LEU A 163 -1.88 -6.75 15.08
CA LEU A 163 -1.79 -5.71 14.05
C LEU A 163 -2.13 -4.32 14.57
N LYS A 164 -3.10 -4.22 15.48
CA LYS A 164 -3.45 -2.95 16.09
C LYS A 164 -2.27 -2.37 16.87
N ASP A 165 -1.58 -3.20 17.67
CA ASP A 165 -0.42 -2.76 18.44
C ASP A 165 0.73 -2.33 17.53
N VAL A 166 0.92 -3.01 16.39
CA VAL A 166 1.93 -2.64 15.39
C VAL A 166 1.62 -1.26 14.79
N VAL A 167 0.38 -1.04 14.31
CA VAL A 167 -0.04 0.24 13.72
C VAL A 167 0.03 1.36 14.75
N ASP A 168 -0.49 1.14 15.96
CA ASP A 168 -0.47 2.13 17.03
C ASP A 168 0.97 2.49 17.47
N ALA A 169 1.87 1.52 17.48
CA ALA A 169 3.28 1.74 17.84
C ALA A 169 4.01 2.56 16.77
N VAL A 170 3.81 2.23 15.49
CA VAL A 170 4.42 3.01 14.39
C VAL A 170 3.90 4.44 14.40
N ASN A 171 2.58 4.65 14.50
CA ASN A 171 2.02 5.99 14.58
C ASN A 171 2.60 6.82 15.74
N LYS A 172 2.69 6.23 16.94
CA LYS A 172 3.27 6.91 18.11
C LYS A 172 4.75 7.22 17.94
N ASP A 173 5.53 6.32 17.32
CA ASP A 173 6.97 6.55 17.11
C ASP A 173 7.21 7.66 16.09
N VAL A 174 6.42 7.71 15.00
CA VAL A 174 6.46 8.81 14.02
C VAL A 174 6.03 10.14 14.68
N GLU A 175 4.94 10.16 15.43
CA GLU A 175 4.43 11.34 16.15
C GLU A 175 5.46 11.86 17.17
N PHE A 176 6.11 10.94 17.90
CA PHE A 176 7.18 11.29 18.83
C PHE A 176 8.41 11.85 18.12
N TYR A 177 8.80 11.25 16.98
CA TYR A 177 9.95 11.68 16.19
C TYR A 177 9.77 13.09 15.62
N SER A 178 8.55 13.39 15.13
CA SER A 178 8.19 14.69 14.55
C SER A 178 7.68 15.71 15.57
N THR A 179 7.90 15.47 16.87
CA THR A 179 7.43 16.39 17.91
C THR A 179 7.90 17.83 17.67
N GLY A 180 6.94 18.76 17.58
CA GLY A 180 7.21 20.20 17.35
C GLY A 180 7.38 20.60 15.89
N VAL A 181 7.27 19.67 14.95
CA VAL A 181 7.29 19.93 13.51
C VAL A 181 5.89 19.67 12.92
N PRO A 182 5.36 20.55 12.06
CA PRO A 182 4.09 20.29 11.37
C PRO A 182 4.21 19.06 10.48
N GLN A 183 3.14 18.23 10.43
CA GLN A 183 3.06 17.10 9.51
C GLN A 183 3.19 17.57 8.06
N SER A 184 4.10 16.98 7.30
CA SER A 184 4.41 17.34 5.91
C SER A 184 3.45 16.71 4.89
N ASP A 185 3.05 15.46 5.13
CA ASP A 185 2.19 14.69 4.23
C ASP A 185 1.24 13.75 4.99
N ASP A 186 0.26 13.18 4.29
CA ASP A 186 -0.75 12.30 4.85
C ASP A 186 -0.13 10.95 5.26
N ILE A 187 -0.31 10.55 6.52
CA ILE A 187 0.15 9.28 7.05
C ILE A 187 -0.97 8.27 6.96
N THR A 188 -0.79 7.25 6.10
CA THR A 188 -1.70 6.12 6.00
C THR A 188 -0.94 4.82 6.27
N ILE A 189 -1.47 3.97 7.15
CA ILE A 189 -0.93 2.65 7.45
C ILE A 189 -2.04 1.61 7.29
N LEU A 190 -1.75 0.56 6.54
CA LEU A 190 -2.63 -0.61 6.38
C LEU A 190 -1.83 -1.88 6.62
N SER A 191 -2.30 -2.75 7.50
CA SER A 191 -1.67 -4.05 7.72
C SER A 191 -2.67 -5.20 7.62
N ILE A 192 -2.26 -6.26 6.94
CA ILE A 192 -3.05 -7.49 6.72
C ILE A 192 -2.28 -8.67 7.27
N LYS A 193 -2.90 -9.45 8.17
CA LYS A 193 -2.33 -10.68 8.74
C LYS A 193 -3.09 -11.89 8.23
N TYR A 194 -2.37 -12.86 7.70
CA TYR A 194 -2.96 -14.13 7.30
C TYR A 194 -3.18 -15.02 8.52
N ARG A 195 -4.38 -15.56 8.63
CA ARG A 195 -4.73 -16.59 9.62
C ARG A 195 -5.29 -17.79 8.90
N ASN A 196 -5.03 -18.99 9.42
CA ASN A 196 -5.66 -20.19 8.85
C ASN A 196 -7.16 -19.99 8.80
N PRO A 197 -7.81 -20.30 7.67
CA PRO A 197 -9.27 -20.45 7.66
C PRO A 197 -9.65 -21.59 8.62
N GLU A 198 -10.60 -21.31 9.49
CA GLU A 198 -11.25 -22.34 10.31
C GLU A 198 -12.07 -23.31 9.45
#